data_383be3868b9fb81b01e539a5086f3a64
#
_entry.id   383be3868b9fb81b01e539a5086f3a64
#
_cell.length_a   1.000
_cell.length_b   1.000
_cell.length_c   1.000
_cell.angle_alpha   90.00
_cell.angle_beta   90.00
_cell.angle_gamma   90.00
#
_symmetry.space_group_name_H-M   'P 1'
#
loop_
_entity.id
_entity.type
_entity.pdbx_description
1 polymer ?
#
loop_
_entity_poly.entity_id
_entity_poly.type
_entity_poly.pdbx_seq_one_letter_code
_entity_poly.pdbx_strand_id
1 'polypeptide(L)'
;MFVFRNDSPSDQSNAAPMSRDRDLLYFWGARFVRQTFFAAIIIPFIVIADARADVSFSTVVIDPGHGGWDRGGIPGQIVPEKTVALDTALRLQKLLQRAGLRTVMTRTTDVYIPLSVRSAIANVEPDAIFVSIHYNAARRSGAHGIETYSENNRGAVLAARIQRQIVTRVSTENRGIRSAEYYVLRNCRLPAVLVECGFLTNPVEAQLALTPEYRETVAEQIAGGITEQRQFSFPPLVPNHQGRLVHKIKKHRKVVDSERLVYPCATIPRARVKRVAVDQLREAGPTDGRGLCG
;
A
#
# COMPACT_ATOMS: atom_id res chain seq x y z
N MET A 1 20.26 53.51 28.76
CA MET A 1 20.72 54.12 30.01
C MET A 1 21.50 53.08 30.76
N PHE A 2 22.81 53.35 30.94
CA PHE A 2 23.83 52.69 31.77
C PHE A 2 24.15 51.19 31.50
N VAL A 3 25.24 50.80 30.95
CA VAL A 3 26.68 51.15 31.02
C VAL A 3 27.48 50.21 31.96
N PHE A 4 28.42 49.43 31.33
CA PHE A 4 29.81 49.09 31.70
C PHE A 4 30.09 48.40 33.06
N ARG A 5 30.99 47.46 33.13
CA ARG A 5 32.46 47.35 32.98
C ARG A 5 32.91 45.93 33.26
N ASN A 6 33.70 45.26 32.47
CA ASN A 6 35.16 45.19 32.45
C ASN A 6 35.83 45.09 33.83
N ASP A 7 36.62 43.98 33.99
CA ASP A 7 38.07 44.11 34.26
C ASP A 7 38.72 42.72 34.45
N SER A 8 39.70 42.44 33.60
CA SER A 8 40.87 41.61 33.91
C SER A 8 41.88 42.51 34.63
N PRO A 9 43.05 42.13 35.23
CA PRO A 9 44.12 41.38 34.56
C PRO A 9 45.11 40.57 35.48
N SER A 10 46.05 39.90 34.80
CA SER A 10 47.53 39.79 35.11
C SER A 10 47.94 38.90 36.32
N ASP A 11 49.05 38.28 36.41
CA ASP A 11 50.33 38.26 35.67
C ASP A 11 51.30 37.26 36.36
N GLN A 12 52.25 36.76 35.59
CA GLN A 12 53.66 36.46 35.95
C GLN A 12 53.99 35.27 36.90
N SER A 13 54.71 34.35 36.50
CA SER A 13 56.11 34.23 36.04
C SER A 13 56.98 33.44 37.03
N ASN A 14 57.81 32.62 36.53
CA ASN A 14 59.26 32.36 36.81
C ASN A 14 59.58 30.88 36.96
N ALA A 15 60.21 30.30 35.93
CA ALA A 15 61.64 30.22 35.74
C ALA A 15 62.36 29.11 36.58
N ALA A 16 63.00 28.29 35.82
CA ALA A 16 63.91 27.19 36.05
C ALA A 16 65.04 27.47 37.08
N PRO A 17 65.99 26.57 37.43
CA PRO A 17 66.85 25.86 36.49
C PRO A 17 67.35 24.41 36.85
N MET A 18 67.92 23.77 35.81
CA MET A 18 68.99 22.78 35.69
C MET A 18 69.90 22.40 36.88
N SER A 19 70.25 21.11 36.99
CA SER A 19 71.61 20.57 37.10
C SER A 19 71.57 19.04 36.93
N ARG A 20 72.15 18.51 35.95
CA ARG A 20 73.45 17.82 35.80
C ARG A 20 73.89 17.00 37.03
N ASP A 21 74.06 15.75 36.93
CA ASP A 21 75.27 15.00 36.67
C ASP A 21 75.14 13.51 37.02
N ARG A 22 75.61 12.69 36.10
CA ARG A 22 76.63 11.64 36.17
C ARG A 22 76.39 10.37 36.96
N ASP A 23 76.48 9.37 36.16
CA ASP A 23 77.40 8.23 36.19
C ASP A 23 76.94 6.88 36.84
N LEU A 24 77.14 5.92 36.05
CA LEU A 24 77.86 4.63 36.21
C LEU A 24 77.01 3.35 36.55
N LEU A 25 76.93 2.56 35.53
CA LEU A 25 77.51 1.24 35.38
C LEU A 25 76.87 0.04 36.15
N TYR A 26 76.59 -0.97 35.31
CA TYR A 26 76.60 -2.40 35.55
C TYR A 26 75.47 -3.04 36.38
N PHE A 27 74.69 -3.91 35.79
CA PHE A 27 74.85 -5.33 35.85
C PHE A 27 73.85 -6.08 34.98
N TRP A 28 74.39 -7.10 34.31
CA TRP A 28 73.73 -8.10 33.52
C TRP A 28 72.56 -8.77 34.23
N GLY A 29 71.47 -8.95 33.54
CA GLY A 29 70.37 -9.82 33.91
C GLY A 29 69.49 -10.16 32.70
N ALA A 30 69.94 -11.17 31.96
CA ALA A 30 69.11 -11.73 30.88
C ALA A 30 67.86 -12.36 31.49
N ARG A 31 66.72 -11.73 31.30
CA ARG A 31 65.41 -12.35 31.49
C ARG A 31 64.78 -12.47 30.11
N PHE A 32 64.76 -13.71 29.58
CA PHE A 32 63.91 -14.09 28.47
C PHE A 32 62.45 -13.84 28.83
N VAL A 33 61.89 -12.75 28.34
CA VAL A 33 60.43 -12.53 28.32
C VAL A 33 59.92 -13.27 27.09
N ARG A 34 59.33 -14.43 27.30
CA ARG A 34 58.50 -15.11 26.31
C ARG A 34 57.38 -14.20 25.93
N GLN A 35 57.49 -13.47 24.83
CA GLN A 35 56.37 -12.77 24.18
C GLN A 35 55.48 -13.85 23.56
N THR A 36 54.46 -14.24 24.28
CA THR A 36 53.32 -14.94 23.69
C THR A 36 52.56 -13.95 22.83
N PHE A 37 52.75 -14.04 21.51
CA PHE A 37 51.89 -13.36 20.53
C PHE A 37 50.50 -13.99 20.62
N PHE A 38 49.59 -13.34 21.34
CA PHE A 38 48.17 -13.57 21.13
C PHE A 38 47.80 -12.99 19.76
N ALA A 39 47.79 -13.83 18.75
CA ALA A 39 47.16 -13.55 17.47
C ALA A 39 45.66 -13.42 17.75
N ALA A 40 45.18 -12.20 17.94
CA ALA A 40 43.78 -11.92 17.98
C ALA A 40 43.24 -12.21 16.57
N ILE A 41 42.63 -13.37 16.40
CA ILE A 41 41.83 -13.70 15.21
C ILE A 41 40.63 -12.77 15.26
N ILE A 42 40.72 -11.64 14.55
CA ILE A 42 39.58 -10.81 14.22
C ILE A 42 38.74 -11.60 13.21
N ILE A 43 37.79 -12.37 13.71
CA ILE A 43 36.75 -12.95 12.86
C ILE A 43 35.93 -11.75 12.39
N PRO A 44 35.94 -11.39 11.10
CA PRO A 44 35.05 -10.39 10.60
C PRO A 44 33.63 -10.92 10.84
N PHE A 45 32.89 -10.29 11.73
CA PHE A 45 31.45 -10.47 11.82
C PHE A 45 30.90 -9.96 10.49
N ILE A 46 30.81 -10.85 9.50
CA ILE A 46 30.01 -10.60 8.32
C ILE A 46 28.57 -10.52 8.84
N VAL A 47 28.12 -9.32 9.08
CA VAL A 47 26.69 -9.04 9.22
C VAL A 47 26.13 -9.40 7.83
N ILE A 48 25.67 -10.63 7.69
CA ILE A 48 24.79 -11.00 6.60
C ILE A 48 23.54 -10.15 6.88
N ALA A 49 23.53 -8.93 6.32
CA ALA A 49 22.32 -8.18 6.17
C ALA A 49 21.40 -9.12 5.40
N ASP A 50 20.42 -9.68 6.10
CA ASP A 50 19.34 -10.46 5.50
C ASP A 50 18.77 -9.53 4.42
N ALA A 51 19.18 -9.76 3.18
CA ALA A 51 18.63 -9.09 2.02
C ALA A 51 17.21 -9.64 1.85
N ARG A 52 16.35 -9.33 2.83
CA ARG A 52 14.91 -9.41 2.63
C ARG A 52 14.67 -8.47 1.47
N ALA A 53 14.45 -9.07 0.30
CA ALA A 53 14.03 -8.33 -0.87
C ALA A 53 12.83 -7.49 -0.42
N ASP A 54 13.10 -6.21 -0.25
CA ASP A 54 12.11 -5.24 0.18
C ASP A 54 11.08 -5.18 -0.95
N VAL A 55 9.94 -5.85 -0.77
CA VAL A 55 8.89 -5.89 -1.78
C VAL A 55 8.15 -4.56 -1.70
N SER A 56 8.86 -3.52 -2.11
CA SER A 56 8.27 -2.21 -2.37
C SER A 56 7.51 -2.28 -3.70
N PHE A 57 6.47 -1.50 -3.83
CA PHE A 57 5.75 -1.35 -5.10
C PHE A 57 5.89 0.08 -5.61
N SER A 58 5.88 0.22 -6.92
CA SER A 58 5.90 1.50 -7.62
C SER A 58 4.61 1.77 -8.38
N THR A 59 3.78 0.75 -8.53
CA THR A 59 2.56 0.77 -9.35
C THR A 59 1.34 0.38 -8.51
N VAL A 60 0.23 1.07 -8.73
CA VAL A 60 -1.09 0.72 -8.19
C VAL A 60 -2.04 0.43 -9.34
N VAL A 61 -2.54 -0.79 -9.42
CA VAL A 61 -3.64 -1.14 -10.31
C VAL A 61 -4.94 -0.85 -9.59
N ILE A 62 -5.68 0.13 -10.08
CA ILE A 62 -6.96 0.57 -9.52
C ILE A 62 -8.08 -0.02 -10.35
N ASP A 63 -9.00 -0.70 -9.68
CA ASP A 63 -10.11 -1.40 -10.30
C ASP A 63 -11.44 -0.81 -9.83
N PRO A 64 -12.05 0.12 -10.60
CA PRO A 64 -13.42 0.55 -10.31
C PRO A 64 -14.38 -0.61 -10.53
N GLY A 65 -15.08 -1.04 -9.48
CA GLY A 65 -16.04 -2.15 -9.58
C GLY A 65 -17.12 -1.90 -10.64
N HIS A 66 -17.68 -3.00 -11.18
CA HIS A 66 -18.79 -2.95 -12.14
C HIS A 66 -18.51 -2.15 -13.43
N GLY A 67 -19.53 -1.67 -14.11
CA GLY A 67 -19.42 -0.84 -15.30
C GLY A 67 -20.28 -1.32 -16.48
N GLY A 68 -20.66 -0.41 -17.38
CA GLY A 68 -21.54 -0.68 -18.52
C GLY A 68 -22.92 -1.17 -18.06
N TRP A 69 -23.35 -2.33 -18.52
CA TRP A 69 -24.62 -2.94 -18.14
C TRP A 69 -24.64 -3.45 -16.69
N ASP A 70 -23.49 -3.77 -16.11
CA ASP A 70 -23.38 -4.15 -14.70
C ASP A 70 -23.42 -2.90 -13.81
N ARG A 71 -24.56 -2.68 -13.16
CA ARG A 71 -24.80 -1.53 -12.31
C ARG A 71 -24.18 -1.67 -10.92
N GLY A 72 -23.88 -2.90 -10.51
CA GLY A 72 -23.58 -3.24 -9.11
C GLY A 72 -24.78 -3.16 -8.17
N GLY A 73 -24.59 -3.66 -6.95
CA GLY A 73 -25.61 -3.64 -5.90
C GLY A 73 -26.72 -4.67 -6.06
N ILE A 74 -27.91 -4.34 -5.58
CA ILE A 74 -29.09 -5.22 -5.61
C ILE A 74 -30.25 -4.57 -6.39
N PRO A 75 -31.23 -5.36 -6.89
CA PRO A 75 -32.40 -4.83 -7.57
C PRO A 75 -33.16 -3.78 -6.69
N GLY A 76 -33.55 -2.66 -7.32
CA GLY A 76 -34.25 -1.57 -6.64
C GLY A 76 -33.33 -0.55 -5.98
N GLN A 77 -32.03 -0.76 -5.92
CA GLN A 77 -31.08 0.23 -5.45
C GLN A 77 -31.03 1.45 -6.37
N ILE A 78 -31.18 2.65 -5.77
CA ILE A 78 -31.28 3.90 -6.51
C ILE A 78 -29.94 4.31 -7.11
N VAL A 79 -28.88 4.30 -6.30
CA VAL A 79 -27.53 4.71 -6.69
C VAL A 79 -26.82 3.55 -7.41
N PRO A 80 -26.46 3.68 -8.70
CA PRO A 80 -25.64 2.67 -9.35
C PRO A 80 -24.25 2.66 -8.74
N GLU A 81 -23.81 1.51 -8.25
CA GLU A 81 -22.49 1.35 -7.63
C GLU A 81 -21.37 1.72 -8.61
N LYS A 82 -21.49 1.29 -9.87
CA LYS A 82 -20.52 1.55 -10.93
C LYS A 82 -20.12 3.03 -11.06
N THR A 83 -21.06 3.93 -10.77
CA THR A 83 -20.85 5.39 -10.94
C THR A 83 -20.01 5.95 -9.80
N VAL A 84 -20.36 5.64 -8.56
CA VAL A 84 -19.63 6.13 -7.39
C VAL A 84 -18.28 5.43 -7.25
N ALA A 85 -18.19 4.15 -7.61
CA ALA A 85 -16.94 3.41 -7.65
C ALA A 85 -15.95 4.02 -8.67
N LEU A 86 -16.43 4.36 -9.87
CA LEU A 86 -15.58 5.00 -10.89
C LEU A 86 -15.08 6.37 -10.44
N ASP A 87 -15.97 7.23 -9.92
CA ASP A 87 -15.58 8.58 -9.48
C ASP A 87 -14.57 8.52 -8.31
N THR A 88 -14.81 7.65 -7.32
CA THR A 88 -13.86 7.45 -6.21
C THR A 88 -12.50 6.96 -6.72
N ALA A 89 -12.50 6.02 -7.67
CA ALA A 89 -11.27 5.47 -8.25
C ALA A 89 -10.49 6.51 -9.08
N LEU A 90 -11.17 7.38 -9.83
CA LEU A 90 -10.53 8.47 -10.58
C LEU A 90 -9.91 9.53 -9.65
N ARG A 91 -10.54 9.80 -8.49
CA ARG A 91 -9.96 10.65 -7.45
C ARG A 91 -8.71 10.01 -6.85
N LEU A 92 -8.82 8.73 -6.48
CA LEU A 92 -7.69 7.94 -5.98
C LEU A 92 -6.51 7.94 -6.96
N GLN A 93 -6.78 7.76 -8.26
CA GLN A 93 -5.76 7.84 -9.30
C GLN A 93 -4.97 9.14 -9.23
N LYS A 94 -5.67 10.28 -9.22
CA LYS A 94 -5.03 11.61 -9.15
C LYS A 94 -4.18 11.79 -7.90
N LEU A 95 -4.67 11.32 -6.75
CA LEU A 95 -3.95 11.42 -5.47
C LEU A 95 -2.66 10.59 -5.49
N LEU A 96 -2.72 9.36 -5.99
CA LEU A 96 -1.56 8.48 -6.08
C LEU A 96 -0.53 8.98 -7.09
N GLN A 97 -0.96 9.53 -8.22
CA GLN A 97 -0.06 10.15 -9.19
C GLN A 97 0.68 11.35 -8.60
N ARG A 98 -0.01 12.20 -7.83
CA ARG A 98 0.63 13.31 -7.09
C ARG A 98 1.63 12.80 -6.03
N ALA A 99 1.37 11.63 -5.46
CA ALA A 99 2.30 10.95 -4.53
C ALA A 99 3.47 10.23 -5.24
N GLY A 100 3.62 10.38 -6.56
CA GLY A 100 4.71 9.79 -7.34
C GLY A 100 4.57 8.29 -7.55
N LEU A 101 3.34 7.75 -7.56
CA LEU A 101 3.04 6.37 -7.90
C LEU A 101 2.53 6.27 -9.35
N ARG A 102 2.98 5.25 -10.07
CA ARG A 102 2.39 4.88 -11.34
C ARG A 102 1.03 4.23 -11.10
N THR A 103 0.04 4.59 -11.88
CA THR A 103 -1.31 4.02 -11.78
C THR A 103 -1.73 3.36 -13.08
N VAL A 104 -2.44 2.25 -12.96
CA VAL A 104 -3.09 1.54 -14.08
C VAL A 104 -4.54 1.36 -13.69
N MET A 105 -5.45 1.81 -14.54
CA MET A 105 -6.89 1.65 -14.32
C MET A 105 -7.41 0.45 -15.10
N THR A 106 -8.32 -0.36 -14.52
CA THR A 106 -9.00 -1.41 -15.28
C THR A 106 -10.06 -0.83 -16.21
N ARG A 107 -10.67 0.30 -15.82
CA ARG A 107 -11.54 1.15 -16.66
C ARG A 107 -11.44 2.60 -16.22
N THR A 108 -11.64 3.52 -17.15
CA THR A 108 -11.68 4.98 -16.90
C THR A 108 -13.02 5.59 -17.30
N THR A 109 -13.88 4.80 -17.91
CA THR A 109 -15.22 5.18 -18.35
C THR A 109 -16.26 4.15 -17.90
N ASP A 110 -17.54 4.39 -18.20
CA ASP A 110 -18.63 3.47 -17.86
C ASP A 110 -18.71 2.31 -18.87
N VAL A 111 -17.73 1.41 -18.82
CA VAL A 111 -17.66 0.21 -19.64
C VAL A 111 -17.58 -1.04 -18.76
N TYR A 112 -18.16 -2.14 -19.22
CA TYR A 112 -18.07 -3.43 -18.54
C TYR A 112 -16.72 -4.09 -18.81
N ILE A 113 -16.01 -4.49 -17.74
CA ILE A 113 -14.78 -5.26 -17.82
C ILE A 113 -15.00 -6.58 -17.11
N PRO A 114 -14.84 -7.73 -17.78
CA PRO A 114 -14.94 -9.05 -17.16
C PRO A 114 -13.96 -9.23 -15.99
N LEU A 115 -14.35 -9.92 -14.92
CA LEU A 115 -13.50 -10.13 -13.74
C LEU A 115 -12.14 -10.74 -14.07
N SER A 116 -12.12 -11.69 -15.04
CA SER A 116 -10.87 -12.31 -15.50
C SER A 116 -9.93 -11.31 -16.17
N VAL A 117 -10.46 -10.31 -16.87
CA VAL A 117 -9.66 -9.25 -17.50
C VAL A 117 -9.10 -8.31 -16.45
N ARG A 118 -9.88 -7.94 -15.42
CA ARG A 118 -9.40 -7.10 -14.29
C ARG A 118 -8.18 -7.71 -13.61
N SER A 119 -8.27 -8.98 -13.21
CA SER A 119 -7.14 -9.69 -12.62
C SER A 119 -5.98 -9.92 -13.60
N ALA A 120 -6.26 -10.10 -14.90
CA ALA A 120 -5.21 -10.23 -15.90
C ALA A 120 -4.44 -8.91 -16.13
N ILE A 121 -5.14 -7.76 -16.13
CA ILE A 121 -4.51 -6.43 -16.18
C ILE A 121 -3.55 -6.27 -14.96
N ALA A 122 -4.01 -6.65 -13.77
CA ALA A 122 -3.18 -6.58 -12.57
C ALA A 122 -1.95 -7.49 -12.67
N ASN A 123 -2.14 -8.73 -13.10
CA ASN A 123 -1.11 -9.76 -13.08
C ASN A 123 0.03 -9.56 -14.09
N VAL A 124 -0.09 -8.64 -15.04
CA VAL A 124 0.99 -8.30 -15.98
C VAL A 124 1.83 -7.11 -15.51
N GLU A 125 1.42 -6.44 -14.45
CA GLU A 125 2.14 -5.29 -13.91
C GLU A 125 3.18 -5.75 -12.89
N PRO A 126 4.47 -5.49 -13.13
CA PRO A 126 5.51 -5.78 -12.14
C PRO A 126 5.46 -4.78 -10.99
N ASP A 127 5.92 -5.19 -9.82
CA ASP A 127 6.08 -4.33 -8.64
C ASP A 127 4.82 -3.49 -8.33
N ALA A 128 3.66 -4.17 -8.36
CA ALA A 128 2.37 -3.53 -8.21
C ALA A 128 1.56 -4.09 -7.03
N ILE A 129 0.57 -3.30 -6.62
CA ILE A 129 -0.55 -3.72 -5.78
C ILE A 129 -1.85 -3.56 -6.56
N PHE A 130 -2.89 -4.29 -6.15
CA PHE A 130 -4.23 -4.20 -6.73
C PHE A 130 -5.23 -3.68 -5.70
N VAL A 131 -6.00 -2.66 -6.08
CA VAL A 131 -7.01 -2.02 -5.23
C VAL A 131 -8.32 -1.90 -5.99
N SER A 132 -9.29 -2.72 -5.63
CA SER A 132 -10.64 -2.68 -6.17
C SER A 132 -11.54 -1.79 -5.32
N ILE A 133 -12.30 -0.91 -5.95
CA ILE A 133 -13.17 0.09 -5.29
C ILE A 133 -14.62 -0.28 -5.53
N HIS A 134 -15.32 -0.53 -4.44
CA HIS A 134 -16.72 -0.96 -4.40
C HIS A 134 -17.53 -0.19 -3.36
N TYR A 135 -18.84 -0.35 -3.43
CA TYR A 135 -19.81 0.09 -2.45
C TYR A 135 -20.79 -1.04 -2.18
N ASN A 136 -20.92 -1.38 -0.91
CA ASN A 136 -21.65 -2.55 -0.47
C ASN A 136 -23.17 -2.44 -0.66
N ALA A 137 -23.82 -3.58 -0.66
CA ALA A 137 -25.26 -3.70 -0.67
C ALA A 137 -25.74 -4.84 0.24
N ALA A 138 -26.87 -4.61 0.94
CA ALA A 138 -27.48 -5.65 1.75
C ALA A 138 -29.01 -5.57 1.64
N ARG A 139 -29.68 -6.72 1.76
CA ARG A 139 -31.16 -6.72 1.81
C ARG A 139 -31.74 -5.96 3.01
N ARG A 140 -30.99 -5.93 4.11
CA ARG A 140 -31.34 -5.16 5.31
C ARG A 140 -30.88 -3.71 5.15
N SER A 141 -31.80 -2.77 5.04
CA SER A 141 -31.52 -1.34 4.85
C SER A 141 -30.73 -0.69 6.01
N GLY A 142 -30.76 -1.27 7.20
CA GLY A 142 -29.98 -0.81 8.35
C GLY A 142 -28.50 -1.24 8.32
N ALA A 143 -28.05 -2.06 7.35
CA ALA A 143 -26.63 -2.37 7.21
C ALA A 143 -25.87 -1.12 6.77
N HIS A 144 -24.75 -0.83 7.44
CA HIS A 144 -23.90 0.34 7.15
C HIS A 144 -22.46 0.02 7.52
N GLY A 145 -21.53 0.89 7.14
CA GLY A 145 -20.12 0.77 7.53
C GLY A 145 -19.18 0.46 6.38
N ILE A 146 -17.92 0.48 6.71
CA ILE A 146 -16.81 0.24 5.77
C ILE A 146 -16.12 -1.06 6.13
N GLU A 147 -15.81 -1.86 5.13
CA GLU A 147 -15.03 -3.10 5.27
C GLU A 147 -14.05 -3.26 4.11
N THR A 148 -12.89 -3.85 4.40
CA THR A 148 -11.87 -4.10 3.39
C THR A 148 -11.56 -5.58 3.31
N TYR A 149 -11.61 -6.13 2.11
CA TYR A 149 -11.41 -7.54 1.84
C TYR A 149 -10.02 -7.83 1.28
N SER A 150 -9.48 -9.00 1.63
CA SER A 150 -8.25 -9.54 1.05
C SER A 150 -8.31 -11.06 1.03
N GLU A 151 -7.48 -11.70 0.20
CA GLU A 151 -7.38 -13.16 0.09
C GLU A 151 -6.12 -13.70 0.78
N ASN A 152 -5.03 -12.95 0.80
CA ASN A 152 -3.73 -13.39 1.31
C ASN A 152 -3.17 -12.41 2.35
N ASN A 153 -2.09 -12.83 3.06
CA ASN A 153 -1.50 -12.03 4.13
C ASN A 153 -0.89 -10.71 3.68
N ARG A 154 -0.36 -10.60 2.45
CA ARG A 154 0.12 -9.32 1.91
C ARG A 154 -1.04 -8.35 1.69
N GLY A 155 -2.12 -8.85 1.10
CA GLY A 155 -3.37 -8.10 0.97
C GLY A 155 -3.94 -7.71 2.33
N ALA A 156 -3.90 -8.59 3.34
CA ALA A 156 -4.41 -8.31 4.68
C ALA A 156 -3.65 -7.15 5.37
N VAL A 157 -2.33 -7.06 5.18
CA VAL A 157 -1.53 -5.94 5.71
C VAL A 157 -1.93 -4.62 5.06
N LEU A 158 -2.09 -4.62 3.73
CA LEU A 158 -2.57 -3.45 2.99
C LEU A 158 -4.00 -3.07 3.40
N ALA A 159 -4.90 -4.07 3.51
CA ALA A 159 -6.28 -3.88 3.95
C ALA A 159 -6.35 -3.23 5.34
N ALA A 160 -5.51 -3.68 6.28
CA ALA A 160 -5.48 -3.13 7.63
C ALA A 160 -5.08 -1.64 7.65
N ARG A 161 -4.14 -1.22 6.81
CA ARG A 161 -3.72 0.19 6.70
C ARG A 161 -4.83 1.04 6.08
N ILE A 162 -5.39 0.59 4.95
CA ILE A 162 -6.48 1.29 4.27
C ILE A 162 -7.70 1.40 5.20
N GLN A 163 -8.15 0.29 5.79
CA GLN A 163 -9.30 0.29 6.71
C GLN A 163 -9.10 1.28 7.86
N ARG A 164 -7.93 1.25 8.51
CA ARG A 164 -7.61 2.16 9.61
C ARG A 164 -7.69 3.63 9.18
N GLN A 165 -7.11 3.98 8.03
CA GLN A 165 -7.14 5.35 7.53
C GLN A 165 -8.57 5.82 7.28
N ILE A 166 -9.40 5.01 6.59
CA ILE A 166 -10.77 5.39 6.25
C ILE A 166 -11.60 5.64 7.52
N VAL A 167 -11.57 4.70 8.48
CA VAL A 167 -12.43 4.79 9.68
C VAL A 167 -12.01 5.88 10.67
N THR A 168 -10.85 6.50 10.49
CA THR A 168 -10.45 7.68 11.27
C THR A 168 -11.09 8.97 10.78
N ARG A 169 -11.60 9.00 9.55
CA ARG A 169 -12.15 10.20 8.90
C ARG A 169 -13.60 10.06 8.48
N VAL A 170 -14.05 8.85 8.20
CA VAL A 170 -15.42 8.56 7.81
C VAL A 170 -16.18 8.06 9.04
N SER A 171 -17.17 8.85 9.48
CA SER A 171 -17.98 8.51 10.66
C SER A 171 -19.06 7.49 10.30
N THR A 172 -18.68 6.20 10.34
CA THR A 172 -19.59 5.06 10.13
C THR A 172 -19.07 3.82 10.86
N GLU A 173 -19.79 2.71 10.81
CA GLU A 173 -19.38 1.45 11.44
C GLU A 173 -18.05 0.97 10.84
N ASN A 174 -17.08 0.69 11.71
CA ASN A 174 -15.87 -0.03 11.33
C ASN A 174 -16.16 -1.54 11.30
N ARG A 175 -16.41 -2.08 10.12
CA ARG A 175 -16.69 -3.51 9.94
C ARG A 175 -15.41 -4.34 9.84
N GLY A 176 -14.24 -3.68 9.82
CA GLY A 176 -12.91 -4.29 9.86
C GLY A 176 -12.45 -4.88 8.54
N ILE A 177 -11.37 -5.64 8.64
CA ILE A 177 -10.82 -6.40 7.51
C ILE A 177 -11.41 -7.82 7.48
N ARG A 178 -11.63 -8.33 6.27
CA ARG A 178 -12.25 -9.64 6.06
C ARG A 178 -11.50 -10.43 5.00
N SER A 179 -11.64 -11.75 5.06
CA SER A 179 -11.22 -12.63 3.98
C SER A 179 -12.43 -13.05 3.16
N ALA A 180 -12.34 -12.88 1.84
CA ALA A 180 -13.35 -13.36 0.90
C ALA A 180 -12.69 -13.85 -0.40
N GLU A 181 -13.28 -14.90 -0.97
CA GLU A 181 -12.80 -15.50 -2.22
C GLU A 181 -13.39 -14.77 -3.44
N TYR A 182 -13.40 -13.42 -3.42
CA TYR A 182 -13.79 -12.67 -4.60
C TYR A 182 -12.88 -12.98 -5.79
N TYR A 183 -13.48 -13.13 -6.97
CA TYR A 183 -12.74 -13.56 -8.16
C TYR A 183 -11.48 -12.75 -8.40
N VAL A 184 -11.58 -11.41 -8.34
CA VAL A 184 -10.45 -10.50 -8.59
C VAL A 184 -9.35 -10.62 -7.54
N LEU A 185 -9.67 -10.94 -6.29
CA LEU A 185 -8.68 -11.16 -5.23
C LEU A 185 -8.01 -12.53 -5.37
N ARG A 186 -8.81 -13.59 -5.57
CA ARG A 186 -8.31 -14.96 -5.67
C ARG A 186 -7.41 -15.19 -6.88
N ASN A 187 -7.70 -14.50 -8.00
CA ASN A 187 -6.97 -14.65 -9.25
C ASN A 187 -5.90 -13.57 -9.45
N CYS A 188 -5.69 -12.68 -8.48
CA CYS A 188 -4.63 -11.69 -8.48
C CYS A 188 -3.39 -12.24 -7.76
N ARG A 189 -2.22 -12.14 -8.41
CA ARG A 189 -0.92 -12.55 -7.86
C ARG A 189 -0.26 -11.48 -6.99
N LEU A 190 -0.75 -10.25 -7.08
CA LEU A 190 -0.28 -9.10 -6.34
C LEU A 190 -0.84 -9.08 -4.91
N PRO A 191 -0.28 -8.26 -4.01
CA PRO A 191 -1.01 -7.86 -2.81
C PRO A 191 -2.30 -7.15 -3.24
N ALA A 192 -3.46 -7.75 -2.95
CA ALA A 192 -4.76 -7.34 -3.49
C ALA A 192 -5.78 -7.07 -2.40
N VAL A 193 -6.52 -5.99 -2.54
CA VAL A 193 -7.62 -5.61 -1.66
C VAL A 193 -8.85 -5.17 -2.45
N LEU A 194 -10.03 -5.34 -1.84
CA LEU A 194 -11.30 -4.79 -2.29
C LEU A 194 -11.88 -3.97 -1.14
N VAL A 195 -12.14 -2.70 -1.39
CA VAL A 195 -12.62 -1.73 -0.40
C VAL A 195 -14.10 -1.46 -0.64
N GLU A 196 -14.93 -1.81 0.34
CA GLU A 196 -16.35 -1.46 0.39
C GLU A 196 -16.52 -0.13 1.11
N CYS A 197 -16.77 0.90 0.33
CA CYS A 197 -16.75 2.30 0.78
C CYS A 197 -18.07 2.78 1.41
N GLY A 198 -18.91 1.89 1.91
CA GLY A 198 -20.21 2.16 2.49
C GLY A 198 -21.33 1.38 1.79
N PHE A 199 -22.53 1.32 2.37
CA PHE A 199 -23.67 0.55 1.86
C PHE A 199 -24.63 1.45 1.09
N LEU A 200 -24.76 1.25 -0.21
CA LEU A 200 -25.71 2.02 -1.06
C LEU A 200 -27.18 1.62 -0.83
N THR A 201 -27.44 0.59 -0.06
CA THR A 201 -28.76 0.22 0.42
C THR A 201 -29.12 0.89 1.74
N ASN A 202 -28.19 1.53 2.41
CA ASN A 202 -28.44 2.37 3.57
C ASN A 202 -28.72 3.80 3.08
N PRO A 203 -29.89 4.42 3.43
CA PRO A 203 -30.25 5.73 2.91
C PRO A 203 -29.24 6.84 3.23
N VAL A 204 -28.64 6.80 4.43
CA VAL A 204 -27.66 7.82 4.85
C VAL A 204 -26.36 7.67 4.06
N GLU A 205 -25.82 6.45 3.98
CA GLU A 205 -24.56 6.22 3.26
C GLU A 205 -24.71 6.37 1.74
N ALA A 206 -25.89 6.04 1.19
CA ALA A 206 -26.21 6.31 -0.20
C ALA A 206 -26.18 7.81 -0.52
N GLN A 207 -26.77 8.65 0.36
CA GLN A 207 -26.71 10.09 0.19
C GLN A 207 -25.27 10.63 0.33
N LEU A 208 -24.51 10.15 1.30
CA LEU A 208 -23.09 10.49 1.43
C LEU A 208 -22.31 10.12 0.17
N ALA A 209 -22.48 8.91 -0.35
CA ALA A 209 -21.79 8.44 -1.55
C ALA A 209 -22.08 9.29 -2.80
N LEU A 210 -23.23 9.98 -2.84
CA LEU A 210 -23.57 10.91 -3.92
C LEU A 210 -22.82 12.24 -3.81
N THR A 211 -22.26 12.58 -2.63
CA THR A 211 -21.53 13.83 -2.45
C THR A 211 -20.08 13.69 -2.95
N PRO A 212 -19.56 14.65 -3.71
CA PRO A 212 -18.16 14.65 -4.12
C PRO A 212 -17.18 14.64 -2.94
N GLU A 213 -17.53 15.31 -1.85
CA GLU A 213 -16.71 15.47 -0.64
C GLU A 213 -16.48 14.12 0.05
N TYR A 214 -17.52 13.29 0.13
CA TYR A 214 -17.41 11.94 0.69
C TYR A 214 -16.46 11.07 -0.14
N ARG A 215 -16.65 11.06 -1.46
CA ARG A 215 -15.81 10.26 -2.38
C ARG A 215 -14.37 10.75 -2.39
N GLU A 216 -14.14 12.08 -2.28
CA GLU A 216 -12.77 12.62 -2.11
C GLU A 216 -12.16 12.16 -0.80
N THR A 217 -12.87 12.31 0.33
CA THR A 217 -12.39 11.86 1.63
C THR A 217 -12.02 10.37 1.63
N VAL A 218 -12.90 9.51 1.07
CA VAL A 218 -12.62 8.08 0.97
C VAL A 218 -11.37 7.82 0.12
N ALA A 219 -11.25 8.48 -1.03
CA ALA A 219 -10.09 8.34 -1.91
C ALA A 219 -8.79 8.81 -1.23
N GLU A 220 -8.81 9.92 -0.49
CA GLU A 220 -7.68 10.42 0.30
C GLU A 220 -7.22 9.40 1.34
N GLN A 221 -8.17 8.80 2.07
CA GLN A 221 -7.82 7.83 3.10
C GLN A 221 -7.29 6.51 2.51
N ILE A 222 -7.83 6.06 1.38
CA ILE A 222 -7.27 4.92 0.65
C ILE A 222 -5.85 5.24 0.18
N ALA A 223 -5.62 6.42 -0.41
CA ALA A 223 -4.29 6.87 -0.81
C ALA A 223 -3.32 6.96 0.37
N GLY A 224 -3.79 7.43 1.54
CA GLY A 224 -3.03 7.46 2.78
C GLY A 224 -2.56 6.07 3.22
N GLY A 225 -3.46 5.08 3.21
CA GLY A 225 -3.12 3.69 3.54
C GLY A 225 -2.14 3.05 2.55
N ILE A 226 -2.26 3.37 1.27
CA ILE A 226 -1.35 2.90 0.22
C ILE A 226 0.03 3.53 0.37
N THR A 227 0.11 4.84 0.56
CA THR A 227 1.40 5.55 0.74
C THR A 227 2.10 5.14 2.02
N GLU A 228 1.37 4.89 3.08
CA GLU A 228 1.91 4.29 4.30
C GLU A 228 2.49 2.90 4.02
N GLN A 229 1.77 2.03 3.28
CA GLN A 229 2.27 0.70 2.93
C GLN A 229 3.55 0.77 2.09
N ARG A 230 3.70 1.77 1.23
CA ARG A 230 4.91 1.95 0.41
C ARG A 230 6.18 2.15 1.24
N GLN A 231 6.05 2.67 2.47
CA GLN A 231 7.18 2.88 3.38
C GLN A 231 7.63 1.61 4.09
N PHE A 232 6.87 0.53 3.98
CA PHE A 232 7.11 -0.73 4.68
C PHE A 232 7.06 -1.91 3.71
N SER A 233 7.96 -2.87 3.94
CA SER A 233 7.94 -4.12 3.19
C SER A 233 6.72 -4.97 3.49
N PHE A 234 6.25 -5.71 2.49
CA PHE A 234 5.28 -6.76 2.72
C PHE A 234 5.94 -7.97 3.41
N PRO A 235 5.22 -8.66 4.32
CA PRO A 235 5.72 -9.88 4.88
C PRO A 235 5.92 -10.94 3.78
N PRO A 236 6.88 -11.86 3.94
CA PRO A 236 7.07 -12.95 3.01
C PRO A 236 5.81 -13.82 2.92
N LEU A 237 5.56 -14.37 1.75
CA LEU A 237 4.48 -15.35 1.58
C LEU A 237 4.87 -16.64 2.28
N VAL A 238 4.04 -17.10 3.22
CA VAL A 238 4.25 -18.37 3.92
C VAL A 238 3.38 -19.44 3.24
N PRO A 239 3.96 -20.57 2.80
CA PRO A 239 3.18 -21.67 2.25
C PRO A 239 2.21 -22.24 3.30
N ASN A 240 1.00 -22.58 2.92
CA ASN A 240 0.14 -23.38 3.76
C ASN A 240 0.52 -24.87 3.68
N HIS A 241 -0.08 -25.71 4.55
CA HIS A 241 0.15 -27.15 4.59
C HIS A 241 -0.22 -27.90 3.30
N GLN A 242 -0.77 -27.21 2.30
CA GLN A 242 -1.12 -27.77 0.97
C GLN A 242 -0.22 -27.20 -0.14
N GLY A 243 0.90 -26.52 0.20
CA GLY A 243 1.77 -25.86 -0.77
C GLY A 243 1.18 -24.62 -1.44
N ARG A 244 -0.03 -24.20 -1.07
CA ARG A 244 -0.61 -22.93 -1.47
C ARG A 244 -0.16 -21.84 -0.53
N LEU A 245 0.25 -20.71 -1.09
CA LEU A 245 0.63 -19.50 -0.33
C LEU A 245 -0.64 -18.84 0.24
N VAL A 246 -1.13 -19.28 1.39
CA VAL A 246 -2.34 -18.75 2.06
C VAL A 246 -2.14 -18.59 3.55
N HIS A 247 -2.88 -17.69 4.15
CA HIS A 247 -2.84 -17.43 5.59
C HIS A 247 -4.01 -18.05 6.34
N LYS A 248 -3.72 -18.55 7.55
CA LYS A 248 -4.71 -19.08 8.48
C LYS A 248 -5.42 -17.91 9.18
N ILE A 249 -6.43 -17.32 8.54
CA ILE A 249 -7.40 -16.48 9.24
C ILE A 249 -8.58 -17.36 9.61
N LYS A 250 -8.99 -17.36 10.88
CA LYS A 250 -10.15 -18.12 11.36
C LYS A 250 -11.37 -17.81 10.48
N LYS A 251 -11.89 -18.85 9.81
CA LYS A 251 -13.04 -18.79 8.93
C LYS A 251 -14.28 -18.27 9.67
N HIS A 252 -14.72 -17.07 9.35
CA HIS A 252 -16.15 -16.75 9.39
C HIS A 252 -16.65 -16.73 7.95
N ARG A 253 -17.18 -17.88 7.55
CA ARG A 253 -17.72 -18.14 6.22
C ARG A 253 -19.03 -17.39 6.06
N LYS A 254 -19.04 -16.28 5.31
CA LYS A 254 -20.23 -15.85 4.58
C LYS A 254 -19.84 -15.78 3.11
N VAL A 255 -20.27 -16.80 2.38
CA VAL A 255 -20.27 -16.81 0.92
C VAL A 255 -21.39 -15.84 0.51
N VAL A 256 -21.02 -14.70 -0.01
CA VAL A 256 -21.92 -13.87 -0.80
C VAL A 256 -21.57 -14.14 -2.25
N ASP A 257 -22.22 -15.16 -2.79
CA ASP A 257 -22.11 -15.54 -4.19
C ASP A 257 -23.06 -14.64 -4.98
N SER A 258 -22.58 -13.50 -5.45
CA SER A 258 -23.38 -12.60 -6.31
C SER A 258 -23.11 -12.77 -7.80
N GLU A 259 -22.17 -13.64 -8.19
CA GLU A 259 -21.87 -13.87 -9.60
C GLU A 259 -21.58 -15.35 -9.89
N ARG A 260 -22.63 -16.16 -10.00
CA ARG A 260 -22.55 -17.44 -10.71
C ARG A 260 -22.64 -17.20 -12.22
N LEU A 261 -21.55 -16.72 -12.80
CA LEU A 261 -21.26 -16.91 -14.21
C LEU A 261 -19.88 -17.56 -14.29
N VAL A 262 -19.90 -18.88 -14.39
CA VAL A 262 -18.70 -19.69 -14.62
C VAL A 262 -18.23 -19.41 -16.05
N TYR A 263 -17.24 -18.55 -16.19
CA TYR A 263 -16.46 -18.48 -17.42
C TYR A 263 -15.25 -19.41 -17.27
N PRO A 264 -14.98 -20.28 -18.27
CA PRO A 264 -13.81 -21.13 -18.23
C PRO A 264 -12.55 -20.24 -18.21
N CYS A 265 -11.59 -20.63 -17.37
CA CYS A 265 -10.29 -19.98 -17.24
C CYS A 265 -9.50 -20.15 -18.55
N ALA A 266 -9.77 -19.27 -19.54
CA ALA A 266 -8.94 -19.15 -20.71
C ALA A 266 -7.73 -18.29 -20.33
N THR A 267 -6.53 -18.85 -20.44
CA THR A 267 -5.27 -18.11 -20.31
C THR A 267 -5.20 -17.07 -21.42
N ILE A 268 -5.47 -15.81 -21.10
CA ILE A 268 -5.35 -14.71 -22.06
C ILE A 268 -3.85 -14.42 -22.24
N PRO A 269 -3.32 -14.44 -23.48
CA PRO A 269 -1.92 -14.12 -23.74
C PRO A 269 -1.59 -12.70 -23.26
N ARG A 270 -0.41 -12.53 -22.64
CA ARG A 270 0.07 -11.26 -22.07
C ARG A 270 -0.02 -10.07 -23.05
N ALA A 271 0.25 -10.32 -24.33
CA ALA A 271 0.15 -9.32 -25.41
C ALA A 271 -1.29 -8.83 -25.63
N ARG A 272 -2.29 -9.71 -25.50
CA ARG A 272 -3.70 -9.39 -25.70
C ARG A 272 -4.25 -8.53 -24.56
N VAL A 273 -3.82 -8.80 -23.32
CA VAL A 273 -4.21 -8.01 -22.15
C VAL A 273 -3.70 -6.58 -22.24
N LYS A 274 -2.42 -6.40 -22.66
CA LYS A 274 -1.87 -5.04 -22.89
C LYS A 274 -2.58 -4.30 -24.01
N ARG A 275 -3.00 -5.03 -25.08
CA ARG A 275 -3.71 -4.42 -26.20
C ARG A 275 -5.10 -3.92 -25.78
N VAL A 276 -5.87 -4.72 -25.02
CA VAL A 276 -7.18 -4.29 -24.50
C VAL A 276 -7.04 -3.05 -23.60
N ALA A 277 -6.04 -3.00 -22.74
CA ALA A 277 -5.77 -1.82 -21.90
C ALA A 277 -5.36 -0.60 -22.73
N VAL A 278 -4.57 -0.78 -23.80
CA VAL A 278 -4.13 0.30 -24.70
C VAL A 278 -5.26 0.78 -25.59
N ASP A 279 -6.09 -0.13 -26.11
CA ASP A 279 -7.22 0.23 -26.97
C ASP A 279 -8.28 1.01 -26.19
N GLN A 280 -8.56 0.66 -24.94
CA GLN A 280 -9.44 1.44 -24.06
C GLN A 280 -8.88 2.84 -23.73
N LEU A 281 -7.54 2.99 -23.66
CA LEU A 281 -6.88 4.28 -23.50
C LEU A 281 -6.92 5.13 -24.79
N ARG A 282 -7.03 4.49 -25.96
CA ARG A 282 -7.15 5.16 -27.26
C ARG A 282 -8.58 5.59 -27.57
N GLU A 283 -9.58 4.82 -27.18
CA GLU A 283 -11.00 5.18 -27.33
C GLU A 283 -11.40 6.36 -26.43
N ALA A 284 -10.67 6.60 -25.32
CA ALA A 284 -10.75 7.81 -24.51
C ALA A 284 -9.86 8.92 -25.09
N GLY A 285 -10.00 9.22 -26.37
CA GLY A 285 -9.28 10.31 -27.07
C GLY A 285 -9.46 11.66 -26.34
N PRO A 286 -8.56 12.63 -26.56
CA PRO A 286 -8.68 13.93 -25.93
C PRO A 286 -10.02 14.54 -26.32
N THR A 287 -10.84 14.83 -25.31
CA THR A 287 -12.04 15.66 -25.50
C THR A 287 -11.56 16.99 -26.02
N ASP A 288 -11.75 17.20 -27.33
CA ASP A 288 -11.49 18.47 -27.99
C ASP A 288 -12.40 19.54 -27.34
N GLY A 289 -11.77 20.36 -26.53
CA GLY A 289 -12.40 21.50 -25.87
C GLY A 289 -12.70 22.60 -26.84
N ARG A 290 -13.55 22.36 -27.86
CA ARG A 290 -14.13 23.41 -28.68
C ARG A 290 -15.61 23.52 -28.44
N GLY A 291 -15.92 24.61 -27.83
CA GLY A 291 -17.09 25.35 -27.56
C GLY A 291 -18.30 25.13 -28.45
N LEU A 292 -19.44 25.16 -27.84
CA LEU A 292 -20.63 25.69 -28.46
C LEU A 292 -21.19 26.76 -27.52
N CYS A 293 -20.85 28.03 -27.86
CA CYS A 293 -21.76 29.14 -27.61
C CYS A 293 -22.86 29.02 -28.65
N GLY A 294 -24.09 29.03 -28.21
CA GLY A 294 -25.29 29.05 -29.04
C GLY A 294 -26.51 28.83 -28.17
#